data_e8dc40e49e64624f545cbda580b254d7
#
_entry.id   e8dc40e49e64624f545cbda580b254d7
#
_cell.length_a   1.000
_cell.length_b   1.000
_cell.length_c   1.000
_cell.angle_alpha   90.00
_cell.angle_beta   90.00
_cell.angle_gamma   90.00
#
_symmetry.space_group_name_H-M   'P 1'
#
loop_
_entity.id
_entity.type
_entity.pdbx_description
1 polymer ?
#
loop_
_entity_poly.entity_id
_entity_poly.type
_entity_poly.pdbx_seq_one_letter_code
_entity_poly.pdbx_strand_id
1 'polypeptide(L)'
;MRQRKKCRADIPPHYPEPLLFTTKMIKVAIVGYGNIGKYAVDALRAAPDMELAGIVRRPGSEAVHGIKTVSDVEELGHVDAALLCTPTRSVEETALPLLARGVNTVDSFDIHGDIVALRRSLGAQAIKHDAVSIISAGWDPGTDSVIRTLMPVSYTHLRAH
;
A
#
# COMPACT_ATOMS: atom_id res chain seq x y z
N MET A 1 -0.73 5.91 -58.36
CA MET A 1 -0.96 4.92 -57.27
C MET A 1 0.29 4.79 -56.43
N ARG A 2 0.32 5.36 -55.21
CA ARG A 2 1.45 5.28 -54.27
C ARG A 2 1.08 4.26 -53.19
N GLN A 3 1.75 3.11 -53.21
CA GLN A 3 1.62 2.08 -52.17
C GLN A 3 2.20 2.62 -50.85
N ARG A 4 1.36 2.69 -49.79
CA ARG A 4 1.82 2.93 -48.44
C ARG A 4 2.45 1.65 -47.89
N LYS A 5 3.78 1.64 -47.74
CA LYS A 5 4.48 0.60 -46.98
C LYS A 5 4.05 0.72 -45.50
N LYS A 6 3.36 -0.32 -45.01
CA LYS A 6 3.12 -0.50 -43.58
C LYS A 6 4.44 -0.81 -42.91
N CYS A 7 4.97 0.12 -42.09
CA CYS A 7 6.01 -0.20 -41.14
C CYS A 7 5.41 -1.13 -40.06
N ARG A 8 5.66 -2.41 -40.23
CA ARG A 8 5.52 -3.37 -39.14
C ARG A 8 6.80 -3.24 -38.33
N ALA A 9 6.73 -2.63 -37.13
CA ALA A 9 7.81 -2.71 -36.18
C ALA A 9 7.91 -4.18 -35.73
N ASP A 10 9.01 -4.83 -36.11
CA ASP A 10 9.36 -6.14 -35.59
C ASP A 10 9.70 -5.99 -34.12
N ILE A 11 8.73 -6.28 -33.26
CA ILE A 11 8.94 -6.42 -31.82
C ILE A 11 9.70 -7.73 -31.64
N PRO A 12 10.91 -7.72 -31.06
CA PRO A 12 11.66 -8.96 -30.86
C PRO A 12 10.87 -9.89 -29.93
N PRO A 13 10.78 -11.20 -30.23
CA PRO A 13 10.03 -12.17 -29.43
C PRO A 13 10.83 -12.62 -28.21
N HIS A 14 11.18 -11.70 -27.32
CA HIS A 14 11.82 -12.06 -26.07
C HIS A 14 11.25 -11.23 -24.92
N TYR A 15 9.92 -11.37 -24.75
CA TYR A 15 9.41 -11.23 -23.40
C TYR A 15 9.83 -12.49 -22.64
N PRO A 16 10.55 -12.38 -21.51
CA PRO A 16 10.76 -13.55 -20.67
C PRO A 16 9.36 -14.12 -20.37
N GLU A 17 9.23 -15.44 -20.52
CA GLU A 17 8.02 -16.16 -20.09
C GLU A 17 7.62 -15.63 -18.73
N PRO A 18 6.31 -15.37 -18.46
CA PRO A 18 5.88 -14.94 -17.16
C PRO A 18 6.45 -15.97 -16.18
N LEU A 19 7.36 -15.50 -15.31
CA LEU A 19 7.86 -16.32 -14.23
C LEU A 19 6.63 -16.97 -13.60
N LEU A 20 6.53 -18.29 -13.68
CA LEU A 20 5.55 -19.09 -12.95
C LEU A 20 5.87 -18.87 -11.46
N PHE A 21 5.47 -17.72 -10.96
CA PHE A 21 5.39 -17.51 -9.53
C PHE A 21 4.38 -18.54 -9.04
N THR A 22 4.86 -19.52 -8.31
CA THR A 22 4.01 -20.31 -7.44
C THR A 22 3.36 -19.28 -6.54
N THR A 23 2.13 -18.89 -6.85
CA THR A 23 1.42 -17.79 -6.20
C THR A 23 1.01 -18.26 -4.81
N LYS A 24 1.96 -18.19 -3.87
CA LYS A 24 1.60 -18.20 -2.46
C LYS A 24 0.71 -16.96 -2.27
N MET A 25 -0.54 -17.17 -1.90
CA MET A 25 -1.47 -16.08 -1.58
C MET A 25 -0.85 -15.20 -0.49
N ILE A 26 -0.79 -13.90 -0.75
CA ILE A 26 -0.29 -12.91 0.22
C ILE A 26 -1.39 -12.65 1.25
N LYS A 27 -1.14 -13.00 2.50
CA LYS A 27 -2.08 -12.76 3.61
C LYS A 27 -1.98 -11.34 4.12
N VAL A 28 -3.06 -10.58 3.94
CA VAL A 28 -3.12 -9.17 4.27
C VAL A 28 -4.08 -8.91 5.43
N ALA A 29 -3.61 -8.25 6.47
CA ALA A 29 -4.44 -7.72 7.54
C ALA A 29 -4.83 -6.26 7.24
N ILE A 30 -6.02 -5.85 7.65
CA ILE A 30 -6.45 -4.45 7.63
C ILE A 30 -6.44 -3.93 9.06
N VAL A 31 -5.67 -2.87 9.32
CA VAL A 31 -5.64 -2.22 10.63
C VAL A 31 -6.47 -0.94 10.58
N GLY A 32 -7.63 -0.99 11.26
CA GLY A 32 -8.66 0.06 11.19
C GLY A 32 -9.76 -0.26 10.18
N TYR A 33 -11.00 0.03 10.57
CA TYR A 33 -12.19 -0.27 9.75
C TYR A 33 -13.10 0.96 9.61
N GLY A 34 -12.49 2.07 9.19
CA GLY A 34 -13.19 3.27 8.72
C GLY A 34 -13.60 3.14 7.25
N ASN A 35 -13.90 4.25 6.60
CA ASN A 35 -14.26 4.22 5.17
C ASN A 35 -13.17 3.57 4.30
N ILE A 36 -11.89 3.94 4.51
CA ILE A 36 -10.76 3.38 3.77
C ILE A 36 -10.66 1.86 4.02
N GLY A 37 -10.76 1.41 5.28
CA GLY A 37 -10.71 -0.02 5.60
C GLY A 37 -11.82 -0.84 4.96
N LYS A 38 -13.03 -0.29 4.82
CA LYS A 38 -14.14 -0.94 4.12
C LYS A 38 -13.82 -1.16 2.64
N TYR A 39 -13.35 -0.12 1.95
CA TYR A 39 -12.95 -0.24 0.54
C TYR A 39 -11.73 -1.13 0.35
N ALA A 40 -10.80 -1.16 1.31
CA ALA A 40 -9.67 -2.07 1.29
C ALA A 40 -10.11 -3.55 1.37
N VAL A 41 -11.15 -3.87 2.14
CA VAL A 41 -11.74 -5.22 2.15
C VAL A 41 -12.25 -5.61 0.76
N ASP A 42 -12.99 -4.70 0.10
CA ASP A 42 -13.53 -4.98 -1.24
C ASP A 42 -12.41 -5.14 -2.27
N ALA A 43 -11.37 -4.31 -2.18
CA ALA A 43 -10.20 -4.41 -3.05
C ALA A 43 -9.44 -5.74 -2.86
N LEU A 44 -9.21 -6.16 -1.62
CA LEU A 44 -8.55 -7.44 -1.34
C LEU A 44 -9.37 -8.65 -1.81
N ARG A 45 -10.70 -8.58 -1.69
CA ARG A 45 -11.58 -9.65 -2.21
C ARG A 45 -11.56 -9.76 -3.73
N ALA A 46 -11.26 -8.67 -4.42
CA ALA A 46 -11.15 -8.64 -5.88
C ALA A 46 -9.75 -9.02 -6.37
N ALA A 47 -8.72 -9.01 -5.51
CA ALA A 47 -7.36 -9.33 -5.87
C ALA A 47 -7.16 -10.86 -5.95
N PRO A 48 -6.68 -11.41 -7.08
CA PRO A 48 -6.57 -12.85 -7.27
C PRO A 48 -5.38 -13.51 -6.54
N ASP A 49 -4.45 -12.70 -6.06
CA ASP A 49 -3.18 -13.10 -5.44
C ASP A 49 -3.08 -12.74 -3.95
N MET A 50 -4.17 -12.18 -3.38
CA MET A 50 -4.22 -11.73 -2.00
C MET A 50 -5.37 -12.39 -1.23
N GLU A 51 -5.17 -12.60 0.06
CA GLU A 51 -6.16 -13.12 0.99
C GLU A 51 -6.33 -12.16 2.17
N LEU A 52 -7.55 -11.81 2.49
CA LEU A 52 -7.86 -11.04 3.70
C LEU A 52 -7.71 -11.95 4.94
N ALA A 53 -6.63 -11.78 5.69
CA ALA A 53 -6.40 -12.50 6.95
C ALA A 53 -7.41 -12.09 8.04
N GLY A 54 -7.80 -10.84 8.06
CA GLY A 54 -8.77 -10.28 9.00
C GLY A 54 -8.58 -8.78 9.23
N ILE A 55 -9.35 -8.27 10.19
CA ILE A 55 -9.36 -6.85 10.56
C ILE A 55 -8.88 -6.70 12.00
N VAL A 56 -7.90 -5.82 12.20
CA VAL A 56 -7.43 -5.42 13.55
C VAL A 56 -8.12 -4.12 13.93
N ARG A 57 -8.78 -4.11 15.08
CA ARG A 57 -9.50 -2.95 15.63
C ARG A 57 -9.15 -2.76 17.10
N ARG A 58 -9.41 -1.56 17.60
CA ARG A 58 -9.24 -1.29 19.04
C ARG A 58 -10.08 -2.24 19.89
N PRO A 59 -9.58 -2.67 21.05
CA PRO A 59 -10.35 -3.49 21.99
C PRO A 59 -11.74 -2.90 22.26
N GLY A 60 -12.77 -3.76 22.35
CA GLY A 60 -14.16 -3.34 22.54
C GLY A 60 -14.89 -2.83 21.29
N SER A 61 -14.25 -2.83 20.13
CA SER A 61 -14.92 -2.52 18.86
C SER A 61 -15.81 -3.67 18.42
N GLU A 62 -16.96 -3.37 17.80
CA GLU A 62 -17.85 -4.40 17.26
C GLU A 62 -17.16 -5.24 16.18
N ALA A 63 -17.40 -6.54 16.20
CA ALA A 63 -16.91 -7.44 15.16
C ALA A 63 -17.56 -7.11 13.80
N VAL A 64 -16.78 -7.23 12.73
CA VAL A 64 -17.28 -7.04 11.38
C VAL A 64 -17.91 -8.35 10.90
N HIS A 65 -19.18 -8.30 10.53
CA HIS A 65 -19.91 -9.50 10.10
C HIS A 65 -19.20 -10.22 8.95
N GLY A 66 -18.98 -11.52 9.12
CA GLY A 66 -18.35 -12.38 8.12
C GLY A 66 -16.84 -12.19 7.93
N ILE A 67 -16.18 -11.40 8.80
CA ILE A 67 -14.72 -11.20 8.75
C ILE A 67 -14.13 -11.38 10.15
N LYS A 68 -13.03 -12.14 10.23
CA LYS A 68 -12.30 -12.31 11.49
C LYS A 68 -11.83 -10.94 11.98
N THR A 69 -12.34 -10.51 13.13
CA THR A 69 -12.04 -9.20 13.74
C THR A 69 -11.38 -9.43 15.08
N VAL A 70 -10.21 -8.85 15.26
CA VAL A 70 -9.34 -9.06 16.43
C VAL A 70 -8.83 -7.74 16.98
N SER A 71 -8.22 -7.78 18.15
CA SER A 71 -7.57 -6.60 18.75
C SER A 71 -6.06 -6.56 18.55
N ASP A 72 -5.43 -7.69 18.29
CA ASP A 72 -4.00 -7.80 17.97
C ASP A 72 -3.80 -8.63 16.70
N VAL A 73 -2.80 -8.26 15.89
CA VAL A 73 -2.45 -8.97 14.66
C VAL A 73 -2.05 -10.41 14.90
N GLU A 74 -1.48 -10.72 16.07
CA GLU A 74 -1.06 -12.08 16.43
C GLU A 74 -2.22 -13.07 16.45
N GLU A 75 -3.42 -12.61 16.79
CA GLU A 75 -4.64 -13.41 16.79
C GLU A 75 -5.05 -13.86 15.38
N LEU A 76 -4.52 -13.20 14.32
CA LEU A 76 -4.75 -13.59 12.93
C LEU A 76 -3.85 -14.76 12.50
N GLY A 77 -2.79 -15.04 13.24
CA GLY A 77 -1.74 -15.99 12.86
C GLY A 77 -0.75 -15.36 11.87
N HIS A 78 -0.36 -16.10 10.85
CA HIS A 78 0.60 -15.58 9.87
C HIS A 78 -0.04 -14.51 8.97
N VAL A 79 0.61 -13.34 8.92
CA VAL A 79 0.25 -12.19 8.08
C VAL A 79 1.50 -11.73 7.35
N ASP A 80 1.44 -11.63 6.03
CA ASP A 80 2.57 -11.16 5.21
C ASP A 80 2.64 -9.63 5.16
N ALA A 81 1.48 -8.95 5.16
CA ALA A 81 1.40 -7.49 5.10
C ALA A 81 0.18 -6.93 5.84
N ALA A 82 0.27 -5.69 6.29
CA ALA A 82 -0.81 -4.95 6.93
C ALA A 82 -1.08 -3.62 6.22
N LEU A 83 -2.33 -3.37 5.84
CA LEU A 83 -2.80 -2.08 5.36
C LEU A 83 -3.24 -1.23 6.55
N LEU A 84 -2.56 -0.11 6.77
CA LEU A 84 -2.84 0.80 7.88
C LEU A 84 -3.92 1.81 7.45
N CYS A 85 -5.17 1.50 7.75
CA CYS A 85 -6.34 2.34 7.50
C CYS A 85 -6.72 3.15 8.76
N THR A 86 -5.70 3.60 9.48
CA THR A 86 -5.79 4.40 10.72
C THR A 86 -5.59 5.89 10.43
N PRO A 87 -5.98 6.78 11.37
CA PRO A 87 -5.65 8.19 11.23
C PRO A 87 -4.14 8.41 11.07
N THR A 88 -3.76 9.34 10.21
CA THR A 88 -2.37 9.68 9.88
C THR A 88 -1.44 9.78 11.10
N ARG A 89 -1.89 10.44 12.17
CA ARG A 89 -1.08 10.63 13.40
C ARG A 89 -0.81 9.34 14.16
N SER A 90 -1.55 8.27 13.91
CA SER A 90 -1.38 6.95 14.56
C SER A 90 -0.55 5.98 13.71
N VAL A 91 -0.12 6.37 12.52
CA VAL A 91 0.60 5.47 11.59
C VAL A 91 1.89 4.95 12.20
N GLU A 92 2.74 5.82 12.73
CA GLU A 92 4.03 5.41 13.30
C GLU A 92 3.86 4.44 14.47
N GLU A 93 3.00 4.80 15.42
CA GLU A 93 2.68 3.97 16.59
C GLU A 93 2.13 2.59 16.20
N THR A 94 1.32 2.55 15.13
CA THR A 94 0.72 1.32 14.62
C THR A 94 1.71 0.47 13.83
N ALA A 95 2.55 1.10 13.01
CA ALA A 95 3.47 0.41 12.12
C ALA A 95 4.66 -0.23 12.84
N LEU A 96 5.24 0.45 13.84
CA LEU A 96 6.45 -0.01 14.53
C LEU A 96 6.30 -1.41 15.15
N PRO A 97 5.22 -1.75 15.88
CA PRO A 97 5.03 -3.10 16.41
C PRO A 97 4.86 -4.17 15.32
N LEU A 98 4.21 -3.84 14.21
CA LEU A 98 4.01 -4.75 13.08
C LEU A 98 5.35 -5.06 12.39
N LEU A 99 6.14 -4.03 12.10
CA LEU A 99 7.47 -4.18 11.53
C LEU A 99 8.40 -4.99 12.45
N ALA A 100 8.30 -4.78 13.78
CA ALA A 100 9.07 -5.55 14.76
C ALA A 100 8.76 -7.06 14.73
N ARG A 101 7.60 -7.44 14.19
CA ARG A 101 7.17 -8.83 13.99
C ARG A 101 7.46 -9.34 12.58
N GLY A 102 8.15 -8.58 11.73
CA GLY A 102 8.42 -8.93 10.34
C GLY A 102 7.21 -8.78 9.41
N VAL A 103 6.13 -8.11 9.84
CA VAL A 103 4.96 -7.85 9.00
C VAL A 103 5.21 -6.58 8.19
N ASN A 104 5.10 -6.69 6.86
CA ASN A 104 5.21 -5.54 5.98
C ASN A 104 4.06 -4.56 6.21
N THR A 105 4.29 -3.26 6.05
CA THR A 105 3.26 -2.25 6.26
C THR A 105 3.06 -1.35 5.06
N VAL A 106 1.82 -0.96 4.80
CA VAL A 106 1.45 0.03 3.78
C VAL A 106 0.51 1.04 4.41
N ASP A 107 0.81 2.33 4.28
CA ASP A 107 0.00 3.42 4.82
C ASP A 107 -0.22 4.54 3.82
N SER A 108 -1.16 5.43 4.13
CA SER A 108 -1.45 6.64 3.38
C SER A 108 -1.13 7.91 4.17
N PHE A 109 0.00 7.91 4.89
CA PHE A 109 0.45 9.07 5.67
C PHE A 109 0.54 10.35 4.82
N ASP A 110 -0.06 11.44 5.29
CA ASP A 110 -0.29 12.66 4.51
C ASP A 110 0.30 13.95 5.11
N ILE A 111 1.05 13.85 6.22
CA ILE A 111 1.74 15.01 6.80
C ILE A 111 3.07 15.24 6.11
N HIS A 112 3.06 16.03 5.04
CA HIS A 112 4.22 16.23 4.15
C HIS A 112 5.51 16.64 4.88
N GLY A 113 5.40 17.47 5.93
CA GLY A 113 6.56 17.93 6.72
C GLY A 113 7.27 16.80 7.47
N ASP A 114 6.55 15.76 7.82
CA ASP A 114 7.03 14.68 8.70
C ASP A 114 7.39 13.40 7.94
N ILE A 115 7.13 13.31 6.64
CA ILE A 115 7.38 12.11 5.81
C ILE A 115 8.83 11.63 5.94
N VAL A 116 9.81 12.55 5.93
CA VAL A 116 11.23 12.18 6.00
C VAL A 116 11.58 11.59 7.37
N ALA A 117 11.02 12.14 8.44
CA ALA A 117 11.21 11.63 9.79
C ALA A 117 10.58 10.25 9.96
N LEU A 118 9.33 10.10 9.53
CA LEU A 118 8.61 8.83 9.54
C LEU A 118 9.36 7.75 8.73
N ARG A 119 9.82 8.09 7.53
CA ARG A 119 10.60 7.16 6.70
C ARG A 119 11.86 6.66 7.39
N ARG A 120 12.56 7.52 8.12
CA ARG A 120 13.76 7.12 8.88
C ARG A 120 13.41 6.19 10.03
N SER A 121 12.36 6.50 10.78
CA SER A 121 11.90 5.72 11.92
C SER A 121 11.44 4.32 11.48
N LEU A 122 10.48 4.24 10.56
CA LEU A 122 9.96 2.97 10.07
C LEU A 122 11.01 2.17 9.29
N GLY A 123 11.86 2.84 8.49
CA GLY A 123 12.93 2.20 7.73
C GLY A 123 13.96 1.53 8.61
N ALA A 124 14.36 2.16 9.72
CA ALA A 124 15.27 1.55 10.68
C ALA A 124 14.70 0.27 11.30
N GLN A 125 13.41 0.28 11.64
CA GLN A 125 12.73 -0.89 12.18
C GLN A 125 12.53 -1.98 11.12
N ALA A 126 12.14 -1.62 9.92
CA ALA A 126 11.96 -2.53 8.80
C ALA A 126 13.24 -3.29 8.46
N ILE A 127 14.38 -2.60 8.33
CA ILE A 127 15.70 -3.20 8.07
C ILE A 127 16.07 -4.20 9.17
N LYS A 128 15.82 -3.83 10.43
CA LYS A 128 16.17 -4.67 11.59
C LYS A 128 15.40 -6.00 11.61
N HIS A 129 14.21 -6.04 11.05
CA HIS A 129 13.30 -7.19 11.14
C HIS A 129 12.96 -7.81 9.77
N ASP A 130 13.76 -7.53 8.74
CA ASP A 130 13.59 -8.05 7.38
C ASP A 130 12.17 -7.81 6.83
N ALA A 131 11.66 -6.60 7.07
CA ALA A 131 10.35 -6.16 6.62
C ALA A 131 10.45 -4.94 5.70
N VAL A 132 9.34 -4.61 5.04
CA VAL A 132 9.20 -3.44 4.16
C VAL A 132 8.10 -2.53 4.70
N SER A 133 8.34 -1.23 4.71
CA SER A 133 7.30 -0.24 4.96
C SER A 133 7.13 0.67 3.74
N ILE A 134 5.93 0.67 3.17
CA ILE A 134 5.54 1.58 2.08
C ILE A 134 4.70 2.70 2.70
N ILE A 135 5.27 3.89 2.73
CA ILE A 135 4.63 5.07 3.32
C ILE A 135 4.02 5.95 2.24
N SER A 136 2.97 6.68 2.60
CA SER A 136 2.31 7.65 1.70
C SER A 136 1.81 7.01 0.39
N ALA A 137 1.31 5.77 0.47
CA ALA A 137 0.79 5.01 -0.67
C ALA A 137 -0.66 5.41 -0.98
N GLY A 138 -0.88 6.67 -1.34
CA GLY A 138 -2.20 7.21 -1.65
C GLY A 138 -2.23 7.92 -2.99
N TRP A 139 -3.32 8.68 -3.22
CA TRP A 139 -3.41 9.60 -4.34
C TRP A 139 -2.61 10.88 -4.07
N ASP A 140 -2.81 11.50 -2.90
CA ASP A 140 -2.07 12.68 -2.42
C ASP A 140 -1.84 12.56 -0.88
N PRO A 141 -0.61 12.32 -0.43
CA PRO A 141 0.61 12.10 -1.21
C PRO A 141 0.60 10.75 -1.94
N GLY A 142 1.20 10.72 -3.11
CA GLY A 142 1.28 9.54 -3.97
C GLY A 142 1.33 9.94 -5.44
N THR A 143 0.42 9.42 -6.26
CA THR A 143 0.39 9.66 -7.71
C THR A 143 0.28 11.14 -8.05
N ASP A 144 -0.58 11.89 -7.37
CA ASP A 144 -0.75 13.33 -7.58
C ASP A 144 0.53 14.13 -7.27
N SER A 145 1.24 13.77 -6.21
CA SER A 145 2.52 14.39 -5.84
C SER A 145 3.59 14.18 -6.92
N VAL A 146 3.63 12.99 -7.54
CA VAL A 146 4.54 12.70 -8.66
C VAL A 146 4.16 13.55 -9.88
N ILE A 147 2.89 13.61 -10.24
CA ILE A 147 2.40 14.43 -11.36
C ILE A 147 2.72 15.90 -11.14
N ARG A 148 2.47 16.44 -9.95
CA ARG A 148 2.80 17.84 -9.60
C ARG A 148 4.30 18.12 -9.72
N THR A 149 5.15 17.17 -9.35
CA THR A 149 6.61 17.32 -9.46
C THR A 149 7.08 17.31 -10.91
N LEU A 150 6.43 16.53 -11.77
CA LEU A 150 6.74 16.43 -13.19
C LEU A 150 6.18 17.60 -14.01
N MET A 151 5.22 18.38 -13.45
CA MET A 151 4.58 19.50 -14.14
C MET A 151 4.88 20.87 -13.48
N PRO A 152 6.14 21.24 -13.19
CA PRO A 152 6.45 22.46 -12.46
C PRO A 152 6.05 23.73 -13.20
N VAL A 153 5.99 23.71 -14.54
CA VAL A 153 5.66 24.87 -15.39
C VAL A 153 4.19 25.26 -15.26
N SER A 154 3.29 24.30 -15.14
CA SER A 154 1.85 24.56 -15.03
C SER A 154 1.47 25.25 -13.71
N TYR A 155 2.25 25.03 -12.65
CA TYR A 155 1.95 25.59 -11.32
C TYR A 155 2.40 27.03 -11.15
N THR A 156 3.44 27.47 -11.85
CA THR A 156 3.93 28.85 -11.83
C THR A 156 2.99 29.80 -12.55
N HIS A 157 2.27 29.36 -13.57
CA HIS A 157 1.30 30.16 -14.30
C HIS A 157 -0.03 30.36 -13.55
N LEU A 158 -0.44 29.46 -12.68
CA LEU A 158 -1.68 29.60 -11.90
C LEU A 158 -1.57 30.56 -10.69
N ARG A 159 -0.36 30.95 -10.30
CA ARG A 159 -0.13 31.94 -9.22
C ARG A 159 0.06 33.37 -9.71
N ALA A 160 0.05 33.61 -11.00
CA ALA A 160 0.29 34.94 -11.59
C ALA A 160 -1.00 35.71 -11.90
N HIS A 161 -2.17 35.26 -11.40
CA HIS A 161 -3.46 35.97 -11.56
C HIS A 161 -4.16 36.15 -10.22
#